data_a3c578d07e36b9e6f9ddd34550e53b38
#
_entry.id   a3c578d07e36b9e6f9ddd34550e53b38
#
_cell.length_a   1.000
_cell.length_b   1.000
_cell.length_c   1.000
_cell.angle_alpha   90.00
_cell.angle_beta   90.00
_cell.angle_gamma   90.00
#
_symmetry.space_group_name_H-M   'P 1'
#
loop_
_entity.id
_entity.type
_entity.pdbx_description
1 polymer ?
#
loop_
_entity_poly.entity_id
_entity_poly.type
_entity_poly.pdbx_seq_one_letter_code
_entity_poly.pdbx_strand_id
1 'polypeptide(L)'
;MLIIKPIAMLKKISAASIGILSLVSASAQTDSSKKATTTFTGSVDAYYRFNFSEPKTGTNNLTSFTNSNNSFELGMASVRVDHTVGKVSATADLGFGKRAQEFSYNDVGTTLTAVKQAYVSYAPSDKLKFTFGKWATHIGQELLDAYANRNYSMSYGFSYGPFFHTGLKADISLGGKSALMLGIANPTDYVSAPTSTKMVLAQFSTGSSNDKLKAYLNFQGGTGLTQFNLVVTGTLSDQWSMAYDGSLNTSKIGTTNSSWKSHALYFNYDPTKLFGMTLRADYFDDRKLSPLLAGGKSVFATTLSGNVKVDNLTIIPELRLDNAATAIFTKGTGVGTKSTASFILAAVYKF
;
A
#
# COMPACT_ATOMS: atom_id res chain seq x y z
N MET A 1 -3.44 29.78 37.63
CA MET A 1 -2.41 28.78 37.87
C MET A 1 -3.14 27.45 38.15
N LEU A 2 -3.46 26.69 37.14
CA LEU A 2 -4.15 25.41 37.25
C LEU A 2 -3.17 24.29 36.95
N ILE A 3 -2.88 23.50 37.99
CA ILE A 3 -1.99 22.33 37.91
C ILE A 3 -2.83 21.15 37.38
N ILE A 4 -2.58 20.74 36.14
CA ILE A 4 -3.20 19.56 35.53
C ILE A 4 -2.41 18.33 35.97
N LYS A 5 -3.06 17.37 36.62
CA LYS A 5 -2.46 16.11 37.09
C LYS A 5 -2.33 15.11 35.94
N PRO A 6 -1.12 14.68 35.56
CA PRO A 6 -0.92 13.75 34.43
C PRO A 6 -0.99 12.24 34.79
N ILE A 7 -1.44 11.85 36.00
CA ILE A 7 -1.23 10.47 36.50
C ILE A 7 -2.36 9.50 36.18
N ALA A 8 -3.57 10.00 35.85
CA ALA A 8 -4.71 9.12 35.63
C ALA A 8 -4.78 8.44 34.24
N MET A 9 -4.11 9.02 33.25
CA MET A 9 -4.15 8.51 31.85
C MET A 9 -3.17 7.35 31.63
N LEU A 10 -2.02 7.36 32.29
CA LEU A 10 -1.02 6.25 32.17
C LEU A 10 -1.52 4.93 32.78
N LYS A 11 -2.32 4.96 33.85
CA LYS A 11 -2.86 3.74 34.48
C LYS A 11 -3.91 3.02 33.61
N LYS A 12 -4.62 3.73 32.73
CA LYS A 12 -5.59 3.12 31.81
C LYS A 12 -4.94 2.44 30.61
N ILE A 13 -3.79 2.96 30.15
CA ILE A 13 -3.02 2.36 29.07
C ILE A 13 -2.34 1.06 29.54
N SER A 14 -1.80 1.03 30.76
CA SER A 14 -1.18 -0.17 31.34
C SER A 14 -2.17 -1.31 31.56
N ALA A 15 -3.44 -1.03 31.89
CA ALA A 15 -4.47 -2.04 32.06
C ALA A 15 -4.94 -2.65 30.73
N ALA A 16 -4.96 -1.88 29.66
CA ALA A 16 -5.28 -2.37 28.32
C ALA A 16 -4.17 -3.24 27.72
N SER A 17 -2.91 -2.90 27.99
CA SER A 17 -1.75 -3.67 27.51
C SER A 17 -1.60 -5.03 28.20
N ILE A 18 -1.95 -5.14 29.47
CA ILE A 18 -1.93 -6.40 30.23
C ILE A 18 -3.11 -7.30 29.84
N GLY A 19 -4.26 -6.73 29.47
CA GLY A 19 -5.43 -7.46 28.99
C GLY A 19 -5.22 -8.17 27.65
N ILE A 20 -4.39 -7.62 26.77
CA ILE A 20 -4.10 -8.24 25.47
C ILE A 20 -3.12 -9.40 25.60
N LEU A 21 -2.16 -9.35 26.52
CA LEU A 21 -1.24 -10.46 26.76
C LEU A 21 -1.90 -11.65 27.48
N SER A 22 -2.92 -11.42 28.30
CA SER A 22 -3.63 -12.50 29.01
C SER A 22 -4.68 -13.22 28.14
N LEU A 23 -5.13 -12.62 27.04
CA LEU A 23 -6.05 -13.28 26.09
C LEU A 23 -5.36 -14.36 25.22
N VAL A 24 -4.01 -14.32 25.13
CA VAL A 24 -3.25 -15.36 24.42
C VAL A 24 -3.24 -16.69 25.20
N SER A 25 -3.59 -16.68 26.48
CA SER A 25 -3.65 -17.89 27.33
C SER A 25 -5.05 -18.52 27.42
N ALA A 26 -6.08 -17.88 26.87
CA ALA A 26 -7.38 -18.51 26.69
C ALA A 26 -7.30 -19.48 25.49
N SER A 27 -6.58 -20.56 25.69
CA SER A 27 -6.51 -21.66 24.74
C SER A 27 -7.91 -22.20 24.54
N ALA A 28 -8.39 -22.02 23.34
CA ALA A 28 -9.54 -22.69 22.85
C ALA A 28 -9.52 -24.18 23.28
N GLN A 29 -10.57 -24.66 23.89
CA GLN A 29 -10.92 -26.04 23.85
C GLN A 29 -11.14 -26.42 22.38
N THR A 30 -10.08 -26.74 21.67
CA THR A 30 -10.12 -27.19 20.28
C THR A 30 -9.72 -28.66 20.29
N ASP A 31 -10.45 -29.42 19.50
CA ASP A 31 -10.13 -30.76 19.05
C ASP A 31 -8.62 -30.92 18.93
N SER A 32 -8.00 -31.70 19.80
CA SER A 32 -6.55 -31.82 20.00
C SER A 32 -5.79 -32.42 18.81
N SER A 33 -6.46 -32.66 17.68
CA SER A 33 -5.89 -33.23 16.46
C SER A 33 -5.35 -32.23 15.46
N LYS A 34 -5.72 -30.92 15.54
CA LYS A 34 -5.32 -29.88 14.55
C LYS A 34 -4.29 -28.93 15.13
N LYS A 35 -3.07 -28.99 14.59
CA LYS A 35 -1.97 -28.12 15.00
C LYS A 35 -2.31 -26.65 14.63
N ALA A 36 -2.40 -25.78 15.65
CA ALA A 36 -2.52 -24.35 15.45
C ALA A 36 -1.14 -23.73 15.14
N THR A 37 -1.11 -22.74 14.27
CA THR A 37 0.09 -21.93 13.97
C THR A 37 -0.25 -20.47 14.13
N THR A 38 0.55 -19.75 14.93
CA THR A 38 0.44 -18.29 15.07
C THR A 38 1.77 -17.66 14.66
N THR A 39 1.72 -16.67 13.78
CA THR A 39 2.88 -15.91 13.34
C THR A 39 2.69 -14.45 13.69
N PHE A 40 3.71 -13.84 14.28
CA PHE A 40 3.79 -12.42 14.54
C PHE A 40 4.82 -11.79 13.60
N THR A 41 4.46 -10.71 12.94
CA THR A 41 5.37 -9.91 12.13
C THR A 41 5.10 -8.45 12.39
N GLY A 42 6.06 -7.60 12.10
CA GLY A 42 5.87 -6.17 12.26
C GLY A 42 6.95 -5.36 11.55
N SER A 43 6.78 -4.06 11.53
CA SER A 43 7.76 -3.15 10.97
C SER A 43 7.68 -1.78 11.62
N VAL A 44 8.78 -1.06 11.53
CA VAL A 44 8.85 0.37 11.86
C VAL A 44 9.62 1.06 10.77
N ASP A 45 9.11 2.17 10.26
CA ASP A 45 9.82 3.01 9.31
C ASP A 45 9.76 4.48 9.69
N ALA A 46 10.87 5.16 9.44
CA ALA A 46 11.01 6.61 9.59
C ALA A 46 11.78 7.16 8.39
N TYR A 47 11.54 8.41 8.06
CA TYR A 47 12.21 9.05 6.93
C TYR A 47 12.44 10.54 7.17
N TYR A 48 13.41 11.08 6.45
CA TYR A 48 13.59 12.50 6.21
C TYR A 48 13.37 12.78 4.73
N ARG A 49 12.62 13.84 4.39
CA ARG A 49 12.43 14.29 3.01
C ARG A 49 12.80 15.76 2.87
N PHE A 50 13.55 16.06 1.81
CA PHE A 50 13.88 17.41 1.38
C PHE A 50 13.48 17.63 -0.07
N ASN A 51 12.77 18.74 -0.37
CA ASN A 51 12.43 19.13 -1.72
C ASN A 51 13.33 20.30 -2.17
N PHE A 52 14.09 20.11 -3.24
CA PHE A 52 15.07 21.07 -3.73
C PHE A 52 14.46 22.36 -4.32
N SER A 53 13.14 22.38 -4.55
CA SER A 53 12.44 23.62 -4.92
C SER A 53 12.09 24.50 -3.73
N GLU A 54 12.31 24.02 -2.50
CA GLU A 54 12.10 24.72 -1.22
C GLU A 54 10.75 25.47 -1.15
N PRO A 55 9.61 24.81 -1.39
CA PRO A 55 8.31 25.46 -1.40
C PRO A 55 8.05 26.10 -0.02
N LYS A 56 7.60 27.35 0.02
CA LYS A 56 7.21 28.04 1.26
C LYS A 56 5.90 27.47 1.84
N THR A 57 5.05 26.96 0.99
CA THR A 57 3.77 26.35 1.36
C THR A 57 3.63 25.03 0.63
N GLY A 58 3.11 24.02 1.34
CA GLY A 58 3.00 22.66 0.79
C GLY A 58 4.33 21.92 0.75
N THR A 59 4.34 20.76 0.14
CA THR A 59 5.49 19.84 0.14
C THR A 59 6.02 19.49 -1.24
N ASN A 60 5.35 19.97 -2.31
CA ASN A 60 5.58 19.51 -3.69
C ASN A 60 5.55 17.98 -3.81
N ASN A 61 4.74 17.32 -2.99
CA ASN A 61 4.50 15.89 -3.09
C ASN A 61 3.05 15.66 -3.50
N LEU A 62 2.84 14.95 -4.60
CA LEU A 62 1.52 14.64 -5.14
C LEU A 62 1.25 13.13 -5.13
N THR A 63 2.07 12.38 -4.37
CA THR A 63 1.87 10.94 -4.12
C THR A 63 1.70 10.69 -2.62
N SER A 64 1.25 9.49 -2.27
CA SER A 64 0.92 9.15 -0.89
C SER A 64 2.16 8.90 -0.02
N PHE A 65 2.00 9.03 1.29
CA PHE A 65 2.85 8.55 2.39
C PHE A 65 4.17 9.32 2.62
N THR A 66 4.56 10.24 1.74
CA THR A 66 5.79 11.03 1.90
C THR A 66 5.52 12.54 1.89
N ASN A 67 4.36 12.95 2.43
CA ASN A 67 3.86 14.33 2.42
C ASN A 67 4.54 15.20 3.49
N SER A 68 5.85 15.44 3.31
CA SER A 68 6.65 16.29 4.18
C SER A 68 7.70 17.09 3.38
N ASN A 69 8.28 18.10 3.99
CA ASN A 69 9.42 18.82 3.43
C ASN A 69 10.30 19.32 4.56
N ASN A 70 11.61 19.09 4.46
CA ASN A 70 12.63 19.45 5.45
C ASN A 70 12.24 18.98 6.88
N SER A 71 11.78 17.73 6.99
CA SER A 71 11.26 17.18 8.23
C SER A 71 11.61 15.71 8.39
N PHE A 72 11.91 15.31 9.62
CA PHE A 72 11.97 13.91 10.04
C PHE A 72 10.58 13.43 10.41
N GLU A 73 10.18 12.29 9.88
CA GLU A 73 8.83 11.78 10.00
C GLU A 73 8.83 10.32 10.45
N LEU A 74 7.86 9.95 11.28
CA LEU A 74 7.47 8.57 11.48
C LEU A 74 6.55 8.16 10.33
N GLY A 75 6.99 7.21 9.52
CA GLY A 75 6.16 6.66 8.45
C GLY A 75 5.06 5.79 9.03
N MET A 76 5.41 4.61 9.55
CA MET A 76 4.48 3.71 10.20
C MET A 76 5.19 2.78 11.19
N ALA A 77 4.51 2.47 12.29
CA ALA A 77 4.78 1.30 13.12
C ALA A 77 3.65 0.31 12.94
N SER A 78 3.93 -0.96 12.64
CA SER A 78 2.90 -1.97 12.40
C SER A 78 3.16 -3.28 13.13
N VAL A 79 2.07 -3.95 13.49
CA VAL A 79 2.07 -5.31 14.06
C VAL A 79 0.99 -6.12 13.36
N ARG A 80 1.35 -7.31 12.91
CA ARG A 80 0.47 -8.27 12.27
C ARG A 80 0.51 -9.61 12.97
N VAL A 81 -0.67 -10.20 13.16
CA VAL A 81 -0.87 -11.54 13.68
C VAL A 81 -1.63 -12.34 12.64
N ASP A 82 -1.07 -13.48 12.23
CA ASP A 82 -1.72 -14.49 11.41
C ASP A 82 -1.89 -15.76 12.26
N HIS A 83 -3.14 -16.25 12.36
CA HIS A 83 -3.46 -17.45 13.11
C HIS A 83 -4.20 -18.44 12.20
N THR A 84 -3.77 -19.70 12.22
CA THR A 84 -4.36 -20.76 11.39
C THR A 84 -4.59 -22.01 12.21
N VAL A 85 -5.81 -22.60 12.10
CA VAL A 85 -6.17 -23.89 12.67
C VAL A 85 -6.91 -24.70 11.60
N GLY A 86 -6.30 -25.78 11.12
CA GLY A 86 -6.88 -26.60 10.07
C GLY A 86 -7.21 -25.80 8.81
N LYS A 87 -8.46 -25.69 8.45
CA LYS A 87 -8.96 -24.99 7.25
C LYS A 87 -9.35 -23.54 7.48
N VAL A 88 -9.24 -23.04 8.69
CA VAL A 88 -9.66 -21.68 9.09
C VAL A 88 -8.43 -20.87 9.48
N SER A 89 -8.39 -19.61 9.05
CA SER A 89 -7.37 -18.64 9.46
C SER A 89 -7.98 -17.29 9.75
N ALA A 90 -7.28 -16.49 10.56
CA ALA A 90 -7.60 -15.11 10.84
C ALA A 90 -6.33 -14.27 10.76
N THR A 91 -6.46 -13.05 10.26
CA THR A 91 -5.40 -12.04 10.20
C THR A 91 -5.89 -10.77 10.87
N ALA A 92 -5.05 -10.21 11.75
CA ALA A 92 -5.19 -8.86 12.28
C ALA A 92 -3.87 -8.10 12.01
N ASP A 93 -3.94 -6.99 11.29
CA ASP A 93 -2.79 -6.19 10.90
C ASP A 93 -3.09 -4.72 11.24
N LEU A 94 -2.33 -4.19 12.20
CA LEU A 94 -2.49 -2.83 12.72
C LEU A 94 -1.31 -1.96 12.32
N GLY A 95 -1.59 -0.69 12.03
CA GLY A 95 -0.57 0.29 11.70
C GLY A 95 -0.87 1.65 12.35
N PHE A 96 0.19 2.34 12.77
CA PHE A 96 0.13 3.64 13.42
C PHE A 96 1.16 4.57 12.78
N GLY A 97 0.78 5.80 12.48
CA GLY A 97 1.61 6.81 11.83
C GLY A 97 0.94 7.40 10.59
N LYS A 98 1.63 8.32 9.93
CA LYS A 98 1.08 9.04 8.75
C LYS A 98 0.68 8.11 7.62
N ARG A 99 1.50 7.10 7.34
CA ARG A 99 1.26 6.12 6.28
C ARG A 99 -0.03 5.32 6.54
N ALA A 100 -0.29 4.90 7.79
CA ALA A 100 -1.53 4.23 8.16
C ALA A 100 -2.75 5.16 8.07
N GLN A 101 -2.61 6.44 8.48
CA GLN A 101 -3.67 7.44 8.35
C GLN A 101 -4.05 7.70 6.89
N GLU A 102 -3.07 7.90 6.02
CA GLU A 102 -3.30 8.14 4.59
C GLU A 102 -3.87 6.90 3.90
N PHE A 103 -3.47 5.69 4.33
CA PHE A 103 -4.04 4.44 3.83
C PHE A 103 -5.54 4.30 4.15
N SER A 104 -5.95 4.69 5.37
CA SER A 104 -7.34 4.61 5.82
C SER A 104 -8.00 6.00 5.87
N TYR A 105 -7.80 6.82 4.85
CA TYR A 105 -8.18 8.24 4.81
C TYR A 105 -9.69 8.47 4.99
N ASN A 106 -10.53 7.51 4.65
CA ASN A 106 -11.98 7.58 4.87
C ASN A 106 -12.40 7.27 6.32
N ASP A 107 -11.48 6.75 7.14
CA ASP A 107 -11.72 6.38 8.54
C ASP A 107 -11.07 7.35 9.53
N VAL A 108 -10.58 8.51 9.07
CA VAL A 108 -9.90 9.52 9.90
C VAL A 108 -10.80 9.96 11.05
N GLY A 109 -10.21 10.02 12.26
CA GLY A 109 -10.94 10.37 13.49
C GLY A 109 -11.60 9.17 14.19
N THR A 110 -11.48 7.96 13.63
CA THR A 110 -11.93 6.72 14.26
C THR A 110 -10.77 5.79 14.57
N THR A 111 -10.98 4.78 15.42
CA THR A 111 -9.98 3.73 15.69
C THR A 111 -9.74 2.81 14.47
N LEU A 112 -10.64 2.80 13.50
CA LEU A 112 -10.51 2.02 12.27
C LEU A 112 -9.33 2.48 11.41
N THR A 113 -8.86 3.73 11.58
CA THR A 113 -7.66 4.24 10.92
C THR A 113 -6.43 3.37 11.16
N ALA A 114 -6.33 2.73 12.34
CA ALA A 114 -5.21 1.86 12.68
C ALA A 114 -5.34 0.44 12.10
N VAL A 115 -6.51 0.06 11.59
CA VAL A 115 -6.74 -1.29 11.06
C VAL A 115 -6.33 -1.34 9.59
N LYS A 116 -5.13 -1.86 9.30
CA LYS A 116 -4.64 -2.07 7.93
C LYS A 116 -5.41 -3.21 7.27
N GLN A 117 -5.45 -4.37 7.95
CA GLN A 117 -6.19 -5.54 7.52
C GLN A 117 -6.81 -6.26 8.72
N ALA A 118 -8.04 -6.74 8.54
CA ALA A 118 -8.71 -7.61 9.52
C ALA A 118 -9.68 -8.52 8.77
N TYR A 119 -9.37 -9.81 8.68
CA TYR A 119 -10.20 -10.76 7.95
C TYR A 119 -10.08 -12.19 8.51
N VAL A 120 -11.10 -12.98 8.20
CA VAL A 120 -11.12 -14.42 8.43
C VAL A 120 -11.14 -15.12 7.06
N SER A 121 -10.54 -16.32 7.00
CA SER A 121 -10.53 -17.14 5.79
C SER A 121 -10.93 -18.58 6.09
N TYR A 122 -11.58 -19.20 5.12
CA TYR A 122 -11.93 -20.62 5.12
C TYR A 122 -11.50 -21.28 3.81
N ALA A 123 -10.66 -22.29 3.89
CA ALA A 123 -10.17 -23.08 2.76
C ALA A 123 -10.80 -24.48 2.79
N PRO A 124 -11.98 -24.71 2.16
CA PRO A 124 -12.58 -26.04 2.11
C PRO A 124 -11.69 -27.07 1.42
N SER A 125 -10.87 -26.64 0.47
CA SER A 125 -9.88 -27.44 -0.26
C SER A 125 -8.63 -26.62 -0.57
N ASP A 126 -7.58 -27.29 -1.06
CA ASP A 126 -6.34 -26.63 -1.52
C ASP A 126 -6.54 -25.76 -2.78
N LYS A 127 -7.67 -25.92 -3.47
CA LYS A 127 -8.00 -25.16 -4.68
C LYS A 127 -8.94 -23.98 -4.45
N LEU A 128 -9.53 -23.85 -3.27
CA LEU A 128 -10.54 -22.82 -2.99
C LEU A 128 -10.36 -22.26 -1.59
N LYS A 129 -10.29 -20.94 -1.50
CA LYS A 129 -10.26 -20.19 -0.24
C LYS A 129 -11.21 -19.00 -0.30
N PHE A 130 -12.09 -18.90 0.68
CA PHE A 130 -12.92 -17.72 0.91
C PHE A 130 -12.24 -16.81 1.94
N THR A 131 -12.35 -15.50 1.76
CA THR A 131 -11.86 -14.49 2.72
C THR A 131 -12.92 -13.43 2.92
N PHE A 132 -13.23 -13.10 4.18
CA PHE A 132 -14.22 -12.11 4.56
C PHE A 132 -13.62 -11.11 5.55
N GLY A 133 -13.74 -9.80 5.26
CA GLY A 133 -13.23 -8.70 6.08
C GLY A 133 -12.55 -7.62 5.26
N LYS A 134 -11.55 -6.93 5.85
CA LYS A 134 -10.74 -5.88 5.22
C LYS A 134 -9.38 -6.46 4.82
N TRP A 135 -8.98 -6.32 3.54
CA TRP A 135 -7.68 -6.76 3.02
C TRP A 135 -7.08 -5.71 2.08
N ALA A 136 -5.74 -5.68 1.97
CA ALA A 136 -5.02 -4.81 1.03
C ALA A 136 -5.45 -5.08 -0.41
N THR A 137 -5.45 -4.05 -1.25
CA THR A 137 -5.88 -4.18 -2.65
C THR A 137 -5.09 -5.24 -3.42
N HIS A 138 -5.73 -5.80 -4.44
CA HIS A 138 -5.11 -6.67 -5.43
C HIS A 138 -4.62 -5.89 -6.67
N ILE A 139 -4.85 -4.59 -6.71
CA ILE A 139 -4.53 -3.72 -7.85
C ILE A 139 -3.18 -3.05 -7.61
N GLY A 140 -2.28 -3.16 -8.60
CA GLY A 140 -0.95 -2.59 -8.55
C GLY A 140 0.11 -3.50 -7.94
N GLN A 141 1.37 -3.08 -8.07
CA GLN A 141 2.53 -3.81 -7.60
C GLN A 141 3.03 -3.32 -6.24
N GLU A 142 2.93 -2.02 -5.98
CA GLU A 142 3.38 -1.43 -4.73
C GLU A 142 2.45 -1.79 -3.58
N LEU A 143 2.99 -1.83 -2.37
CA LEU A 143 2.27 -2.17 -1.15
C LEU A 143 2.35 -1.04 -0.12
N LEU A 144 1.40 -1.02 0.83
CA LEU A 144 1.41 -0.07 1.93
C LEU A 144 2.72 -0.13 2.74
N ASP A 145 3.15 -1.34 3.09
CA ASP A 145 4.30 -1.55 3.97
C ASP A 145 5.62 -1.23 3.27
N ALA A 146 6.39 -0.30 3.83
CA ALA A 146 7.63 0.18 3.24
C ALA A 146 8.65 -0.93 3.01
N TYR A 147 8.70 -1.93 3.90
CA TYR A 147 9.62 -3.08 3.76
C TYR A 147 9.34 -3.97 2.54
N ALA A 148 8.14 -3.87 1.98
CA ALA A 148 7.73 -4.68 0.83
C ALA A 148 8.01 -3.99 -0.52
N ASN A 149 8.40 -2.71 -0.49
CA ASN A 149 8.73 -1.91 -1.66
C ASN A 149 10.24 -1.67 -1.75
N ARG A 150 10.73 -1.44 -2.96
CA ARG A 150 12.14 -1.10 -3.22
C ARG A 150 12.36 0.41 -3.31
N ASN A 151 11.36 1.16 -3.75
CA ASN A 151 11.29 2.61 -3.62
C ASN A 151 10.53 2.95 -2.33
N TYR A 152 10.98 3.98 -1.60
CA TYR A 152 10.28 4.41 -0.39
C TYR A 152 9.06 5.29 -0.71
N SER A 153 9.18 6.19 -1.69
CA SER A 153 8.05 6.96 -2.21
C SER A 153 7.21 6.13 -3.19
N MET A 154 5.91 6.42 -3.24
CA MET A 154 4.97 5.69 -4.08
C MET A 154 4.91 6.24 -5.50
N SER A 155 4.52 5.38 -6.45
CA SER A 155 4.13 5.78 -7.79
C SER A 155 2.81 6.57 -7.77
N TYR A 156 2.54 7.31 -8.83
CA TYR A 156 1.25 7.95 -9.03
C TYR A 156 0.13 6.91 -9.18
N GLY A 157 0.39 5.83 -9.93
CA GLY A 157 -0.59 4.76 -10.13
C GLY A 157 -1.08 4.12 -8.84
N PHE A 158 -0.17 3.88 -7.89
CA PHE A 158 -0.53 3.40 -6.55
C PHE A 158 -1.29 4.47 -5.76
N SER A 159 -0.81 5.71 -5.76
CA SER A 159 -1.34 6.80 -4.93
C SER A 159 -2.77 7.20 -5.28
N TYR A 160 -3.18 7.03 -6.55
CA TYR A 160 -4.52 7.33 -7.04
C TYR A 160 -5.36 6.08 -7.33
N GLY A 161 -4.80 4.89 -7.10
CA GLY A 161 -5.49 3.61 -7.11
C GLY A 161 -6.13 3.26 -5.76
N PRO A 162 -6.77 2.10 -5.65
CA PRO A 162 -7.33 1.61 -4.40
C PRO A 162 -6.23 1.18 -3.43
N PHE A 163 -6.45 1.39 -2.13
CA PHE A 163 -5.55 0.91 -1.07
C PHE A 163 -6.04 -0.40 -0.46
N PHE A 164 -7.35 -0.53 -0.23
CA PHE A 164 -7.92 -1.73 0.37
C PHE A 164 -9.36 -2.01 -0.09
N HIS A 165 -9.82 -3.20 0.23
CA HIS A 165 -11.21 -3.61 0.04
C HIS A 165 -11.76 -4.22 1.32
N THR A 166 -13.07 -4.01 1.57
CA THR A 166 -13.80 -4.65 2.65
C THR A 166 -14.99 -5.40 2.06
N GLY A 167 -15.01 -6.74 2.19
CA GLY A 167 -16.02 -7.55 1.54
C GLY A 167 -15.76 -9.04 1.67
N LEU A 168 -16.20 -9.80 0.66
CA LEU A 168 -16.01 -11.24 0.52
C LEU A 168 -15.30 -11.53 -0.80
N LYS A 169 -14.29 -12.40 -0.79
CA LYS A 169 -13.64 -12.90 -2.01
C LYS A 169 -13.40 -14.40 -1.95
N ALA A 170 -13.29 -15.00 -3.12
CA ALA A 170 -12.87 -16.37 -3.34
C ALA A 170 -11.58 -16.39 -4.16
N ASP A 171 -10.54 -17.05 -3.67
CA ASP A 171 -9.32 -17.36 -4.39
C ASP A 171 -9.41 -18.81 -4.90
N ILE A 172 -9.25 -19.02 -6.22
CA ILE A 172 -9.50 -20.29 -6.92
C ILE A 172 -8.22 -20.67 -7.68
N SER A 173 -7.62 -21.80 -7.33
CA SER A 173 -6.50 -22.36 -8.10
C SER A 173 -7.03 -23.07 -9.33
N LEU A 174 -6.53 -22.64 -10.50
CA LEU A 174 -6.87 -23.23 -11.80
C LEU A 174 -5.90 -24.35 -12.22
N GLY A 175 -4.92 -24.60 -11.39
CA GLY A 175 -3.83 -25.55 -11.68
C GLY A 175 -2.61 -24.87 -12.29
N GLY A 176 -1.47 -25.56 -12.25
CA GLY A 176 -0.17 -25.01 -12.63
C GLY A 176 0.16 -23.77 -11.82
N LYS A 177 0.47 -22.65 -12.50
CA LYS A 177 0.76 -21.35 -11.89
C LYS A 177 -0.41 -20.35 -12.03
N SER A 178 -1.60 -20.83 -12.43
CA SER A 178 -2.74 -19.96 -12.71
C SER A 178 -3.75 -19.98 -11.57
N ALA A 179 -4.29 -18.81 -11.24
CA ALA A 179 -5.35 -18.64 -10.27
C ALA A 179 -6.33 -17.52 -10.69
N LEU A 180 -7.55 -17.62 -10.18
CA LEU A 180 -8.60 -16.62 -10.32
C LEU A 180 -9.06 -16.17 -8.93
N MET A 181 -9.15 -14.86 -8.71
CA MET A 181 -9.84 -14.28 -7.57
C MET A 181 -11.12 -13.59 -8.06
N LEU A 182 -12.22 -13.83 -7.39
CA LEU A 182 -13.49 -13.12 -7.59
C LEU A 182 -13.98 -12.60 -6.24
N GLY A 183 -14.51 -11.37 -6.22
CA GLY A 183 -14.97 -10.77 -4.98
C GLY A 183 -16.08 -9.76 -5.16
N ILE A 184 -16.75 -9.49 -4.04
CA ILE A 184 -17.71 -8.39 -3.89
C ILE A 184 -17.33 -7.60 -2.65
N ALA A 185 -17.26 -6.27 -2.77
CA ALA A 185 -16.78 -5.39 -1.71
C ALA A 185 -17.59 -4.11 -1.60
N ASN A 186 -17.40 -3.40 -0.51
CA ASN A 186 -17.78 -1.99 -0.40
C ASN A 186 -17.11 -1.17 -1.51
N PRO A 187 -17.53 0.07 -1.77
CA PRO A 187 -16.74 1.01 -2.57
C PRO A 187 -15.28 1.05 -2.10
N THR A 188 -14.39 1.33 -3.03
CA THR A 188 -12.95 1.40 -2.78
C THR A 188 -12.62 2.24 -1.55
N ASP A 189 -11.77 1.71 -0.68
CA ASP A 189 -11.24 2.36 0.53
C ASP A 189 -12.30 2.75 1.58
N TYR A 190 -13.43 2.02 1.61
CA TYR A 190 -14.44 2.14 2.67
C TYR A 190 -14.52 0.88 3.51
N VAL A 191 -14.28 1.03 4.83
CA VAL A 191 -14.54 -0.05 5.79
C VAL A 191 -16.04 -0.26 5.96
N SER A 192 -16.79 0.83 6.02
CA SER A 192 -18.26 0.80 6.17
C SER A 192 -18.92 1.65 5.09
N ALA A 193 -19.92 1.07 4.41
CA ALA A 193 -20.68 1.75 3.36
C ALA A 193 -22.12 1.17 3.29
N PRO A 194 -22.98 1.50 4.28
CA PRO A 194 -24.25 0.79 4.49
C PRO A 194 -25.24 0.94 3.34
N THR A 195 -25.27 2.07 2.65
CA THR A 195 -26.25 2.35 1.57
C THR A 195 -25.64 2.32 0.17
N SER A 196 -24.33 2.05 0.05
CA SER A 196 -23.62 2.13 -1.21
C SER A 196 -23.76 0.82 -2.01
N THR A 197 -23.85 0.97 -3.33
CA THR A 197 -23.74 -0.17 -4.27
C THR A 197 -22.38 -0.83 -4.13
N LYS A 198 -22.37 -2.15 -4.09
CA LYS A 198 -21.14 -2.94 -3.97
C LYS A 198 -20.36 -2.96 -5.28
N MET A 199 -19.06 -3.19 -5.15
CA MET A 199 -18.14 -3.36 -6.27
C MET A 199 -17.86 -4.84 -6.52
N VAL A 200 -17.65 -5.18 -7.78
CA VAL A 200 -17.12 -6.48 -8.22
C VAL A 200 -15.61 -6.37 -8.37
N LEU A 201 -14.90 -7.36 -7.86
CA LEU A 201 -13.46 -7.49 -7.91
C LEU A 201 -13.10 -8.76 -8.66
N ALA A 202 -12.05 -8.70 -9.50
CA ALA A 202 -11.50 -9.88 -10.14
C ALA A 202 -9.99 -9.75 -10.35
N GLN A 203 -9.29 -10.87 -10.28
CA GLN A 203 -7.87 -10.98 -10.66
C GLN A 203 -7.66 -12.33 -11.33
N PHE A 204 -7.04 -12.32 -12.50
CA PHE A 204 -6.41 -13.51 -13.06
C PHE A 204 -4.91 -13.39 -12.90
N SER A 205 -4.29 -14.43 -12.36
CA SER A 205 -2.83 -14.50 -12.21
C SER A 205 -2.29 -15.75 -12.85
N THR A 206 -1.09 -15.63 -13.42
CA THR A 206 -0.38 -16.75 -14.03
C THR A 206 1.14 -16.52 -13.95
N GLY A 207 1.92 -17.54 -14.24
CA GLY A 207 3.37 -17.45 -14.26
C GLY A 207 4.02 -18.54 -15.10
N SER A 208 5.29 -18.33 -15.43
CA SER A 208 6.11 -19.37 -16.05
C SER A 208 6.39 -20.52 -15.07
N SER A 209 6.64 -21.73 -15.59
CA SER A 209 6.91 -22.91 -14.76
C SER A 209 8.13 -22.75 -13.84
N ASN A 210 9.11 -21.91 -14.22
CA ASN A 210 10.31 -21.61 -13.44
C ASN A 210 10.17 -20.38 -12.52
N ASP A 211 8.95 -19.83 -12.34
CA ASP A 211 8.63 -18.64 -11.54
C ASP A 211 9.36 -17.34 -11.93
N LYS A 212 10.08 -17.32 -13.06
CA LYS A 212 10.82 -16.13 -13.52
C LYS A 212 9.91 -15.05 -14.11
N LEU A 213 8.74 -15.40 -14.62
CA LEU A 213 7.75 -14.46 -15.13
C LEU A 213 6.43 -14.66 -14.40
N LYS A 214 5.81 -13.55 -13.94
CA LYS A 214 4.47 -13.54 -13.35
C LYS A 214 3.65 -12.41 -13.95
N ALA A 215 2.38 -12.65 -14.18
CA ALA A 215 1.45 -11.67 -14.71
C ALA A 215 0.13 -11.70 -13.91
N TYR A 216 -0.43 -10.51 -13.69
CA TYR A 216 -1.68 -10.30 -12.99
C TYR A 216 -2.55 -9.34 -13.80
N LEU A 217 -3.72 -9.79 -14.20
CA LEU A 217 -4.75 -8.93 -14.79
C LEU A 217 -5.81 -8.68 -13.74
N ASN A 218 -5.96 -7.44 -13.35
CA ASN A 218 -6.79 -7.01 -12.24
C ASN A 218 -7.96 -6.17 -12.72
N PHE A 219 -9.08 -6.29 -12.03
CA PHE A 219 -10.30 -5.55 -12.30
C PHE A 219 -10.99 -5.17 -10.98
N GLN A 220 -11.50 -3.94 -10.95
CA GLN A 220 -12.56 -3.53 -10.04
C GLN A 220 -13.61 -2.72 -10.78
N GLY A 221 -14.88 -2.92 -10.44
CA GLY A 221 -15.96 -2.17 -11.06
C GLY A 221 -17.21 -2.13 -10.22
N GLY A 222 -17.90 -0.99 -10.26
CA GLY A 222 -19.16 -0.74 -9.57
C GLY A 222 -19.80 0.55 -10.07
N THR A 223 -20.85 1.02 -9.40
CA THR A 223 -21.54 2.24 -9.82
C THR A 223 -20.58 3.43 -9.84
N GLY A 224 -20.29 3.93 -11.02
CA GLY A 224 -19.47 5.13 -11.23
C GLY A 224 -17.96 4.91 -11.17
N LEU A 225 -17.45 3.67 -11.06
CA LEU A 225 -16.02 3.40 -11.15
C LEU A 225 -15.75 2.09 -11.90
N THR A 226 -14.77 2.12 -12.79
CA THR A 226 -14.21 0.93 -13.44
C THR A 226 -12.70 1.10 -13.55
N GLN A 227 -11.94 0.10 -13.12
CA GLN A 227 -10.50 0.09 -13.24
C GLN A 227 -10.00 -1.26 -13.71
N PHE A 228 -9.11 -1.23 -14.69
CA PHE A 228 -8.28 -2.35 -15.14
C PHE A 228 -6.83 -2.06 -14.77
N ASN A 229 -6.11 -3.10 -14.38
CA ASN A 229 -4.69 -3.00 -14.08
C ASN A 229 -3.97 -4.26 -14.56
N LEU A 230 -2.77 -4.07 -15.11
CA LEU A 230 -1.87 -5.14 -15.51
C LEU A 230 -0.56 -4.98 -14.77
N VAL A 231 -0.17 -6.02 -14.03
CA VAL A 231 1.15 -6.13 -13.43
C VAL A 231 1.89 -7.30 -14.08
N VAL A 232 3.11 -7.06 -14.51
CA VAL A 232 4.01 -8.11 -15.02
C VAL A 232 5.36 -7.97 -14.30
N THR A 233 5.86 -9.07 -13.75
CA THR A 233 7.18 -9.10 -13.09
C THR A 233 8.05 -10.15 -13.74
N GLY A 234 9.32 -9.82 -13.95
CA GLY A 234 10.28 -10.71 -14.60
C GLY A 234 11.63 -10.73 -13.89
N THR A 235 12.15 -11.93 -13.59
CA THR A 235 13.52 -12.16 -13.15
C THR A 235 14.38 -12.48 -14.37
N LEU A 236 15.29 -11.58 -14.71
CA LEU A 236 16.15 -11.70 -15.88
C LEU A 236 17.41 -12.52 -15.58
N SER A 237 17.98 -12.32 -14.40
CA SER A 237 19.12 -13.05 -13.86
C SER A 237 19.09 -13.05 -12.34
N ASP A 238 20.10 -13.59 -11.68
CA ASP A 238 20.21 -13.55 -10.20
C ASP A 238 20.37 -12.12 -9.67
N GLN A 239 20.84 -11.19 -10.52
CA GLN A 239 21.06 -9.80 -10.13
C GLN A 239 20.00 -8.84 -10.71
N TRP A 240 19.33 -9.20 -11.79
CA TRP A 240 18.44 -8.30 -12.52
C TRP A 240 17.00 -8.77 -12.52
N SER A 241 16.11 -7.87 -12.18
CA SER A 241 14.67 -8.07 -12.34
C SER A 241 14.00 -6.79 -12.80
N MET A 242 12.83 -6.93 -13.38
CA MET A 242 12.02 -5.81 -13.82
C MET A 242 10.55 -6.04 -13.52
N ALA A 243 9.80 -4.95 -13.47
CA ALA A 243 8.36 -5.01 -13.36
C ALA A 243 7.70 -3.87 -14.15
N TYR A 244 6.48 -4.16 -14.57
CA TYR A 244 5.56 -3.21 -15.16
C TYR A 244 4.27 -3.20 -14.36
N ASP A 245 3.71 -1.99 -14.10
CA ASP A 245 2.42 -1.76 -13.49
C ASP A 245 1.67 -0.70 -14.31
N GLY A 246 0.56 -1.07 -14.93
CA GLY A 246 -0.24 -0.17 -15.74
C GLY A 246 -1.70 -0.21 -15.36
N SER A 247 -2.33 0.95 -15.16
CA SER A 247 -3.74 1.10 -14.81
C SER A 247 -4.48 2.01 -15.77
N LEU A 248 -5.73 1.65 -16.02
CA LEU A 248 -6.75 2.48 -16.68
C LEU A 248 -7.93 2.62 -15.72
N ASN A 249 -8.26 3.84 -15.34
CA ASN A 249 -9.38 4.13 -14.46
C ASN A 249 -10.38 5.04 -15.17
N THR A 250 -11.65 4.73 -15.01
CA THR A 250 -12.77 5.58 -15.40
C THR A 250 -13.69 5.73 -14.21
N SER A 251 -14.03 6.97 -13.86
CA SER A 251 -14.93 7.27 -12.76
C SER A 251 -15.97 8.30 -13.18
N LYS A 252 -17.11 8.29 -12.50
CA LYS A 252 -18.17 9.25 -12.68
C LYS A 252 -18.35 10.06 -11.38
N ILE A 253 -18.08 11.35 -11.43
CA ILE A 253 -18.25 12.28 -10.32
C ILE A 253 -19.46 13.16 -10.64
N GLY A 254 -20.60 12.88 -9.99
CA GLY A 254 -21.86 13.50 -10.34
C GLY A 254 -22.29 13.13 -11.77
N THR A 255 -22.42 14.12 -12.65
CA THR A 255 -22.73 13.93 -14.10
C THR A 255 -21.46 13.85 -14.97
N THR A 256 -20.29 14.10 -14.43
CA THR A 256 -19.04 14.23 -15.19
C THR A 256 -18.26 12.91 -15.20
N ASN A 257 -17.89 12.45 -16.40
CA ASN A 257 -16.97 11.32 -16.55
C ASN A 257 -15.54 11.82 -16.41
N SER A 258 -14.78 11.16 -15.54
CA SER A 258 -13.36 11.37 -15.29
C SER A 258 -12.58 10.11 -15.64
N SER A 259 -11.35 10.24 -16.09
CA SER A 259 -10.49 9.08 -16.32
C SER A 259 -9.02 9.45 -16.13
N TRP A 260 -8.25 8.50 -15.67
CA TRP A 260 -6.80 8.59 -15.63
C TRP A 260 -6.16 7.28 -16.08
N LYS A 261 -4.91 7.36 -16.47
CA LYS A 261 -4.07 6.18 -16.74
C LYS A 261 -2.70 6.36 -16.11
N SER A 262 -2.11 5.25 -15.71
CA SER A 262 -0.75 5.20 -15.18
C SER A 262 0.05 4.09 -15.81
N HIS A 263 1.37 4.27 -15.90
CA HIS A 263 2.34 3.29 -16.34
C HIS A 263 3.59 3.46 -15.51
N ALA A 264 4.01 2.44 -14.79
CA ALA A 264 5.24 2.42 -14.03
C ALA A 264 6.12 1.26 -14.47
N LEU A 265 7.40 1.52 -14.73
CA LEU A 265 8.43 0.54 -15.03
C LEU A 265 9.46 0.57 -13.91
N TYR A 266 9.84 -0.61 -13.46
CA TYR A 266 10.82 -0.82 -12.39
C TYR A 266 11.96 -1.65 -12.93
N PHE A 267 13.19 -1.15 -12.80
CA PHE A 267 14.42 -1.86 -13.11
C PHE A 267 15.20 -2.04 -11.83
N ASN A 268 15.39 -3.28 -11.43
CA ASN A 268 16.05 -3.64 -10.19
C ASN A 268 17.40 -4.29 -10.50
N TYR A 269 18.42 -3.86 -9.75
CA TYR A 269 19.75 -4.44 -9.80
C TYR A 269 20.26 -4.74 -8.40
N ASP A 270 20.54 -6.00 -8.12
CA ASP A 270 21.03 -6.52 -6.84
C ASP A 270 22.46 -7.11 -7.03
N PRO A 271 23.51 -6.27 -7.04
CA PRO A 271 24.89 -6.76 -7.20
C PRO A 271 25.33 -7.66 -6.04
N THR A 272 24.74 -7.47 -4.84
CA THR A 272 25.00 -8.29 -3.67
C THR A 272 23.71 -8.54 -2.88
N LYS A 273 23.75 -9.45 -1.91
CA LYS A 273 22.63 -9.67 -0.98
C LYS A 273 22.37 -8.49 -0.04
N LEU A 274 23.40 -7.65 0.21
CA LEU A 274 23.35 -6.52 1.15
C LEU A 274 23.03 -5.19 0.48
N PHE A 275 23.14 -5.13 -0.87
CA PHE A 275 22.89 -3.88 -1.59
C PHE A 275 22.10 -4.15 -2.88
N GLY A 276 21.11 -3.33 -3.10
CA GLY A 276 20.34 -3.28 -4.35
C GLY A 276 20.00 -1.86 -4.76
N MET A 277 19.64 -1.68 -6.01
CA MET A 277 19.16 -0.42 -6.57
C MET A 277 17.87 -0.65 -7.33
N THR A 278 17.02 0.38 -7.40
CA THR A 278 15.82 0.37 -8.23
C THR A 278 15.65 1.72 -8.91
N LEU A 279 15.53 1.67 -10.22
CA LEU A 279 15.08 2.81 -11.04
C LEU A 279 13.60 2.59 -11.37
N ARG A 280 12.73 3.52 -10.97
CA ARG A 280 11.33 3.58 -11.38
C ARG A 280 11.11 4.73 -12.34
N ALA A 281 10.49 4.46 -13.48
CA ALA A 281 9.95 5.45 -14.43
C ALA A 281 8.41 5.36 -14.36
N ASP A 282 7.77 6.45 -13.96
CA ASP A 282 6.34 6.51 -13.63
C ASP A 282 5.68 7.62 -14.45
N TYR A 283 4.68 7.27 -15.26
CA TYR A 283 3.89 8.19 -16.05
C TYR A 283 2.44 8.15 -15.59
N PHE A 284 1.88 9.32 -15.29
CA PHE A 284 0.49 9.49 -14.90
C PHE A 284 -0.19 10.54 -15.78
N ASP A 285 -1.39 10.26 -16.26
CA ASP A 285 -2.14 11.13 -17.15
C ASP A 285 -3.61 11.21 -16.71
N ASP A 286 -4.04 12.38 -16.28
CA ASP A 286 -5.41 12.66 -15.83
C ASP A 286 -6.11 13.71 -16.70
N ARG A 287 -5.77 13.77 -18.02
CA ARG A 287 -6.26 14.77 -18.97
C ARG A 287 -7.78 14.91 -19.05
N LYS A 288 -8.52 13.90 -18.61
CA LYS A 288 -9.99 13.93 -18.65
C LYS A 288 -10.56 14.24 -17.28
N LEU A 289 -10.47 15.51 -16.85
CA LEU A 289 -11.23 16.08 -15.73
C LEU A 289 -11.01 15.38 -14.38
N SER A 290 -9.83 14.90 -14.13
CA SER A 290 -9.51 14.53 -12.78
C SER A 290 -9.05 15.78 -12.02
N PRO A 291 -9.66 16.12 -10.89
CA PRO A 291 -9.15 17.18 -10.01
C PRO A 291 -7.84 16.76 -9.31
N LEU A 292 -7.33 15.55 -9.59
CA LEU A 292 -6.24 14.93 -8.88
C LEU A 292 -4.93 15.69 -9.04
N LEU A 293 -4.63 16.20 -10.26
CA LEU A 293 -3.45 17.01 -10.53
C LEU A 293 -3.85 18.43 -10.97
N ALA A 294 -4.39 19.23 -10.06
CA ALA A 294 -4.62 20.68 -10.18
C ALA A 294 -4.72 21.22 -11.63
N GLY A 295 -5.66 20.74 -12.43
CA GLY A 295 -5.89 21.24 -13.80
C GLY A 295 -5.64 20.21 -14.91
N GLY A 296 -5.58 18.93 -14.56
CA GLY A 296 -5.64 17.79 -15.47
C GLY A 296 -4.57 17.80 -16.54
N LYS A 297 -3.47 17.14 -16.32
CA LYS A 297 -2.47 16.84 -17.37
C LYS A 297 -1.56 15.71 -16.89
N SER A 298 -0.46 15.49 -17.59
CA SER A 298 0.44 14.39 -17.25
C SER A 298 1.59 14.83 -16.35
N VAL A 299 2.07 13.85 -15.57
CA VAL A 299 3.35 13.91 -14.86
C VAL A 299 4.19 12.70 -15.26
N PHE A 300 5.47 12.92 -15.50
CA PHE A 300 6.47 11.87 -15.62
C PHE A 300 7.44 11.98 -14.44
N ALA A 301 7.54 10.91 -13.66
CA ALA A 301 8.43 10.85 -12.50
C ALA A 301 9.53 9.81 -12.71
N THR A 302 10.75 10.15 -12.31
CA THR A 302 11.88 9.23 -12.26
C THR A 302 12.35 9.14 -10.83
N THR A 303 12.46 7.93 -10.30
CA THR A 303 12.90 7.67 -8.92
C THR A 303 14.03 6.66 -8.92
N LEU A 304 15.16 7.02 -8.31
CA LEU A 304 16.29 6.13 -8.09
C LEU A 304 16.46 5.89 -6.59
N SER A 305 16.39 4.65 -6.16
CA SER A 305 16.54 4.25 -4.75
C SER A 305 17.68 3.24 -4.59
N GLY A 306 18.51 3.44 -3.57
CA GLY A 306 19.41 2.42 -3.05
C GLY A 306 18.72 1.64 -1.92
N ASN A 307 19.05 0.37 -1.76
CA ASN A 307 18.57 -0.46 -0.66
C ASN A 307 19.80 -1.08 0.03
N VAL A 308 20.26 -0.47 1.12
CA VAL A 308 21.39 -0.97 1.93
C VAL A 308 20.82 -1.78 3.09
N LYS A 309 21.09 -3.08 3.11
CA LYS A 309 20.55 -4.02 4.08
C LYS A 309 21.57 -4.35 5.16
N VAL A 310 21.17 -4.21 6.41
CA VAL A 310 21.95 -4.58 7.60
C VAL A 310 21.00 -5.39 8.49
N ASP A 311 21.13 -6.69 8.50
CA ASP A 311 20.20 -7.61 9.17
C ASP A 311 18.74 -7.36 8.74
N ASN A 312 17.88 -6.99 9.68
CA ASN A 312 16.47 -6.68 9.46
C ASN A 312 16.21 -5.21 9.10
N LEU A 313 17.26 -4.37 9.05
CA LEU A 313 17.18 -2.95 8.70
C LEU A 313 17.54 -2.74 7.24
N THR A 314 16.72 -1.95 6.54
CA THR A 314 17.04 -1.44 5.20
C THR A 314 17.11 0.09 5.25
N ILE A 315 18.24 0.65 4.87
CA ILE A 315 18.41 2.09 4.66
C ILE A 315 18.17 2.39 3.18
N ILE A 316 17.29 3.35 2.89
CA ILE A 316 16.87 3.69 1.53
C ILE A 316 17.15 5.16 1.24
N PRO A 317 18.34 5.53 0.73
CA PRO A 317 18.52 6.80 0.05
C PRO A 317 17.76 6.79 -1.28
N GLU A 318 16.99 7.83 -1.54
CA GLU A 318 16.16 7.94 -2.75
C GLU A 318 16.20 9.35 -3.30
N LEU A 319 16.36 9.46 -4.63
CA LEU A 319 16.21 10.69 -5.40
C LEU A 319 15.03 10.55 -6.34
N ARG A 320 14.16 11.57 -6.36
CA ARG A 320 12.98 11.63 -7.22
C ARG A 320 12.93 12.95 -7.96
N LEU A 321 12.63 12.87 -9.26
CA LEU A 321 12.39 13.99 -10.15
C LEU A 321 10.99 13.85 -10.76
N ASP A 322 10.14 14.84 -10.59
CA ASP A 322 8.80 14.92 -11.18
C ASP A 322 8.77 16.05 -12.23
N ASN A 323 8.26 15.74 -13.43
CA ASN A 323 8.08 16.69 -14.51
C ASN A 323 6.63 16.65 -14.99
N ALA A 324 5.90 17.75 -14.83
CA ALA A 324 4.51 17.89 -15.21
C ALA A 324 4.34 18.67 -16.52
N ALA A 325 3.25 18.42 -17.22
CA ALA A 325 2.90 19.17 -18.43
C ALA A 325 2.53 20.63 -18.12
N THR A 326 2.04 20.93 -16.91
CA THR A 326 1.70 22.28 -16.42
C THR A 326 2.42 22.58 -15.12
N ALA A 327 2.44 23.86 -14.70
CA ALA A 327 3.06 24.31 -13.46
C ALA A 327 2.19 23.97 -12.26
N ILE A 328 2.35 22.73 -11.72
CA ILE A 328 1.62 22.21 -10.57
C ILE A 328 2.47 22.15 -9.29
N PHE A 329 3.77 22.41 -9.40
CA PHE A 329 4.69 22.52 -8.28
C PHE A 329 5.00 23.98 -7.98
N THR A 330 5.61 24.28 -6.83
CA THR A 330 5.92 25.65 -6.38
C THR A 330 7.40 25.74 -5.98
N LYS A 331 8.07 26.82 -6.41
CA LYS A 331 9.41 27.19 -5.93
C LYS A 331 9.34 27.97 -4.62
N GLY A 332 10.46 28.11 -3.91
CA GLY A 332 10.58 28.91 -2.69
C GLY A 332 10.16 30.38 -2.82
N THR A 333 10.19 30.93 -4.02
CA THR A 333 9.67 32.26 -4.34
C THR A 333 8.14 32.36 -4.43
N GLY A 334 7.43 31.22 -4.34
CA GLY A 334 5.98 31.13 -4.56
C GLY A 334 5.57 30.99 -6.03
N VAL A 335 6.54 30.97 -6.96
CA VAL A 335 6.28 30.83 -8.40
C VAL A 335 6.01 29.38 -8.76
N GLY A 336 4.97 29.15 -9.56
CA GLY A 336 4.64 27.85 -10.10
C GLY A 336 5.73 27.30 -11.02
N THR A 337 5.98 25.99 -10.96
CA THR A 337 6.96 25.29 -11.80
C THR A 337 6.43 23.97 -12.29
N LYS A 338 6.91 23.53 -13.45
CA LYS A 338 6.55 22.22 -14.04
C LYS A 338 7.36 21.07 -13.46
N SER A 339 8.49 21.33 -12.84
CA SER A 339 9.37 20.29 -12.31
C SER A 339 9.74 20.54 -10.87
N THR A 340 9.94 19.44 -10.15
CA THR A 340 10.46 19.44 -8.78
C THR A 340 11.33 18.21 -8.57
N ALA A 341 12.31 18.33 -7.68
CA ALA A 341 13.14 17.22 -7.27
C ALA A 341 13.11 17.08 -5.75
N SER A 342 13.22 15.86 -5.25
CA SER A 342 13.31 15.60 -3.82
C SER A 342 14.31 14.48 -3.51
N PHE A 343 14.88 14.57 -2.31
CA PHE A 343 15.68 13.54 -1.68
C PHE A 343 14.91 12.95 -0.49
N ILE A 344 14.98 11.64 -0.33
CA ILE A 344 14.48 10.92 0.85
C ILE A 344 15.63 10.08 1.40
N LEU A 345 15.77 10.07 2.72
CA LEU A 345 16.54 9.06 3.44
C LEU A 345 15.56 8.34 4.38
N ALA A 346 15.32 7.06 4.12
CA ALA A 346 14.43 6.26 4.95
C ALA A 346 15.19 5.13 5.64
N ALA A 347 14.71 4.76 6.83
CA ALA A 347 15.14 3.59 7.59
C ALA A 347 13.91 2.71 7.82
N VAL A 348 13.98 1.47 7.39
CA VAL A 348 12.86 0.50 7.44
C VAL A 348 13.34 -0.76 8.16
N TYR A 349 12.75 -1.07 9.29
CA TYR A 349 13.04 -2.27 10.07
C TYR A 349 11.84 -3.22 10.02
N LYS A 350 12.10 -4.52 9.78
CA LYS A 350 11.08 -5.58 9.78
C LYS A 350 11.50 -6.70 10.74
N PHE A 351 10.54 -7.26 11.48
CA PHE A 351 10.72 -8.42 12.38
C PHE A 351 9.59 -9.45 12.23
#